data_0df2b5b92fcec0f20e3acdf2280ef915
#
_entry.id   0df2b5b92fcec0f20e3acdf2280ef915
#
_cell.length_a   1.000
_cell.length_b   1.000
_cell.length_c   1.000
_cell.angle_alpha   90.00
_cell.angle_beta   90.00
_cell.angle_gamma   90.00
#
_symmetry.space_group_name_H-M   'P 1'
#
loop_
_entity.id
_entity.type
_entity.pdbx_description
1 polymer ?
#
loop_
_entity_poly.entity_id
_entity_poly.type
_entity_poly.pdbx_seq_one_letter_code
_entity_poly.pdbx_strand_id
1 'polypeptide(L)'
;MAKDKLTGLLLGGSLKQSGVTFYLRGGRVVARTAHSDEKRSNTRGQFDARQRMKHTVALWKEMRSCDPMFAGGKSVYGRFASLANRMPVVYLPSRGENSVASLLMPGMPISDGVLPAIDQRLGTVGDSGALLTSLKASDIKRGDTLRLYTVVQAMNGDAPCVRISYRTVSVGEMVEVEGHLALVGDEFLDTMRGWALVLVNDDRCSTQSLVTNSTYYELFTTEKAMLESVKTYGGLSK
;
A
#
# COMPACT_ATOMS: atom_id res chain seq x y z
N MET A 1 15.84 48.25 2.75
CA MET A 1 14.94 47.27 2.11
C MET A 1 15.62 46.05 1.42
N ALA A 2 16.83 46.17 0.85
CA ALA A 2 17.51 45.01 0.21
C ALA A 2 18.11 44.00 1.20
N LYS A 3 18.57 44.45 2.37
CA LYS A 3 19.19 43.57 3.39
C LYS A 3 18.24 42.56 4.01
N ASP A 4 16.98 42.93 4.22
CA ASP A 4 15.99 42.03 4.85
C ASP A 4 15.59 40.83 3.96
N LYS A 5 15.60 41.04 2.63
CA LYS A 5 15.28 40.00 1.65
C LYS A 5 16.38 38.92 1.57
N LEU A 6 17.64 39.31 1.72
CA LEU A 6 18.77 38.39 1.75
C LEU A 6 18.82 37.58 3.05
N THR A 7 18.43 38.21 4.16
CA THR A 7 18.36 37.50 5.47
C THR A 7 17.35 36.37 5.46
N GLY A 8 16.18 36.56 4.82
CA GLY A 8 15.20 35.51 4.65
C GLY A 8 15.71 34.30 3.83
N LEU A 9 16.58 34.54 2.84
CA LEU A 9 17.20 33.46 2.07
C LEU A 9 18.23 32.68 2.89
N LEU A 10 19.02 33.38 3.72
CA LEU A 10 20.02 32.77 4.60
C LEU A 10 19.41 31.92 5.73
N LEU A 11 18.18 32.24 6.14
CA LEU A 11 17.42 31.49 7.15
C LEU A 11 16.61 30.32 6.57
N GLY A 12 16.88 29.91 5.34
CA GLY A 12 16.21 28.76 4.70
C GLY A 12 14.88 29.12 4.01
N GLY A 13 14.57 30.41 3.89
CA GLY A 13 13.41 30.91 3.15
C GLY A 13 13.62 30.92 1.64
N SER A 14 12.61 31.36 0.90
CA SER A 14 12.69 31.61 -0.54
C SER A 14 12.40 33.06 -0.87
N LEU A 15 13.12 33.61 -1.84
CA LEU A 15 12.93 34.99 -2.36
C LEU A 15 12.34 34.88 -3.77
N LYS A 16 11.20 35.54 -3.99
CA LYS A 16 10.62 35.70 -5.33
C LYS A 16 10.91 37.11 -5.86
N GLN A 17 11.53 37.19 -7.01
CA GLN A 17 11.80 38.46 -7.67
C GLN A 17 11.71 38.30 -9.19
N SER A 18 10.91 39.14 -9.83
CA SER A 18 10.79 39.21 -11.30
C SER A 18 10.54 37.83 -11.98
N GLY A 19 9.62 37.04 -11.42
CA GLY A 19 9.32 35.68 -11.97
C GLY A 19 10.37 34.62 -11.69
N VAL A 20 11.38 34.90 -10.86
CA VAL A 20 12.39 33.94 -10.42
C VAL A 20 12.25 33.72 -8.92
N THR A 21 12.27 32.46 -8.51
CA THR A 21 12.33 32.08 -7.11
C THR A 21 13.75 31.62 -6.78
N PHE A 22 14.36 32.23 -5.78
CA PHE A 22 15.67 31.86 -5.25
C PHE A 22 15.45 31.08 -3.93
N TYR A 23 16.19 30.02 -3.72
CA TYR A 23 16.18 29.25 -2.48
C TYR A 23 17.54 28.59 -2.25
N LEU A 24 17.84 28.26 -0.99
CA LEU A 24 19.05 27.55 -0.62
C LEU A 24 18.83 26.02 -0.71
N ARG A 25 19.75 25.35 -1.38
CA ARG A 25 19.79 23.89 -1.42
C ARG A 25 21.23 23.41 -1.22
N GLY A 26 21.49 22.73 -0.11
CA GLY A 26 22.84 22.26 0.23
C GLY A 26 23.85 23.38 0.34
N GLY A 27 23.50 24.54 0.93
CA GLY A 27 24.38 25.71 1.07
C GLY A 27 24.56 26.54 -0.21
N ARG A 28 23.94 26.16 -1.33
CA ARG A 28 24.04 26.89 -2.62
C ARG A 28 22.73 27.60 -2.92
N VAL A 29 22.83 28.81 -3.42
CA VAL A 29 21.66 29.56 -3.94
C VAL A 29 21.26 28.96 -5.30
N VAL A 30 20.03 28.48 -5.38
CA VAL A 30 19.44 27.93 -6.60
C VAL A 30 18.37 28.90 -7.07
N ALA A 31 18.42 29.28 -8.34
CA ALA A 31 17.40 30.07 -9.00
C ALA A 31 16.47 29.16 -9.82
N ARG A 32 15.17 29.31 -9.65
CA ARG A 32 14.15 28.65 -10.47
C ARG A 32 13.25 29.73 -11.07
N THR A 33 13.12 29.74 -12.38
CA THR A 33 12.08 30.54 -13.04
C THR A 33 10.71 30.12 -12.52
N ALA A 34 9.91 31.07 -12.07
CA ALA A 34 8.51 30.83 -11.82
C ALA A 34 7.92 30.39 -13.16
N HIS A 35 7.30 29.23 -13.17
CA HIS A 35 6.51 28.83 -14.32
C HIS A 35 5.41 29.87 -14.49
N SER A 36 5.21 30.35 -15.74
CA SER A 36 4.04 31.14 -16.09
C SER A 36 2.79 30.46 -15.55
N ASP A 37 1.83 31.25 -15.09
CA ASP A 37 0.52 30.78 -14.61
C ASP A 37 -0.33 30.14 -15.72
N GLU A 38 0.23 29.89 -16.88
CA GLU A 38 -0.37 29.03 -17.88
C GLU A 38 -0.66 27.69 -17.23
N LYS A 39 -1.95 27.47 -16.97
CA LYS A 39 -2.48 26.18 -16.52
C LYS A 39 -2.01 25.14 -17.54
N ARG A 40 -0.87 24.51 -17.27
CA ARG A 40 -0.44 23.36 -18.07
C ARG A 40 -1.59 22.37 -18.03
N SER A 41 -2.15 22.08 -19.20
CA SER A 41 -3.16 21.04 -19.34
C SER A 41 -2.58 19.79 -18.70
N ASN A 42 -3.25 19.28 -17.65
CA ASN A 42 -2.83 18.06 -17.01
C ASN A 42 -2.91 16.94 -18.06
N THR A 43 -1.77 16.41 -18.46
CA THR A 43 -1.77 15.24 -19.32
C THR A 43 -2.39 14.06 -18.54
N ARG A 44 -3.00 13.12 -19.24
CA ARG A 44 -3.56 11.91 -18.64
C ARG A 44 -2.54 11.20 -17.73
N GLY A 45 -1.29 11.06 -18.19
CA GLY A 45 -0.23 10.45 -17.39
C GLY A 45 0.10 11.20 -16.09
N GLN A 46 0.01 12.53 -16.10
CA GLN A 46 0.18 13.32 -14.86
C GLN A 46 -0.98 13.12 -13.89
N PHE A 47 -2.20 13.01 -14.43
CA PHE A 47 -3.38 12.71 -13.65
C PHE A 47 -3.26 11.33 -13.01
N ASP A 48 -2.94 10.30 -13.77
CA ASP A 48 -2.77 8.92 -13.31
C ASP A 48 -1.67 8.83 -12.23
N ALA A 49 -0.53 9.49 -12.44
CA ALA A 49 0.54 9.54 -11.45
C ALA A 49 0.11 10.16 -10.12
N ARG A 50 -0.67 11.26 -10.18
CA ARG A 50 -1.22 11.90 -8.97
C ARG A 50 -2.21 11.00 -8.24
N GLN A 51 -3.03 10.26 -8.97
CA GLN A 51 -3.98 9.34 -8.38
C GLN A 51 -3.29 8.16 -7.71
N ARG A 52 -2.30 7.56 -8.36
CA ARG A 52 -1.46 6.52 -7.75
C ARG A 52 -0.83 7.02 -6.45
N MET A 53 -0.28 8.23 -6.46
CA MET A 53 0.31 8.82 -5.27
C MET A 53 -0.72 9.02 -4.14
N LYS A 54 -1.93 9.52 -4.45
CA LYS A 54 -3.00 9.65 -3.46
C LYS A 54 -3.36 8.29 -2.84
N HIS A 55 -3.51 7.26 -3.69
CA HIS A 55 -3.80 5.91 -3.24
C HIS A 55 -2.69 5.35 -2.34
N THR A 56 -1.43 5.45 -2.79
CA THR A 56 -0.26 5.03 -1.99
C THR A 56 -0.21 5.72 -0.63
N VAL A 57 -0.47 7.04 -0.59
CA VAL A 57 -0.49 7.78 0.67
C VAL A 57 -1.65 7.36 1.57
N ALA A 58 -2.82 7.06 1.01
CA ALA A 58 -3.97 6.57 1.76
C ALA A 58 -3.68 5.20 2.39
N LEU A 59 -3.14 4.26 1.61
CA LEU A 59 -2.72 2.95 2.12
C LEU A 59 -1.64 3.07 3.20
N TRP A 60 -0.68 3.96 3.00
CA TRP A 60 0.38 4.18 4.00
C TRP A 60 -0.14 4.71 5.34
N LYS A 61 -1.16 5.55 5.33
CA LYS A 61 -1.78 6.05 6.57
C LYS A 61 -2.30 4.91 7.45
N GLU A 62 -2.85 3.88 6.85
CA GLU A 62 -3.31 2.68 7.55
C GLU A 62 -2.11 1.78 7.93
N MET A 63 -1.22 1.52 6.98
CA MET A 63 -0.07 0.63 7.17
C MET A 63 0.88 1.10 8.27
N ARG A 64 1.14 2.41 8.39
CA ARG A 64 2.11 2.96 9.35
C ARG A 64 1.75 2.68 10.82
N SER A 65 0.48 2.44 11.13
CA SER A 65 0.01 2.09 12.48
C SER A 65 0.21 0.62 12.82
N CYS A 66 0.63 -0.20 11.85
CA CYS A 66 0.75 -1.65 11.95
C CYS A 66 2.21 -2.12 11.98
N ASP A 67 3.14 -1.31 12.49
CA ASP A 67 4.56 -1.63 12.56
C ASP A 67 5.10 -2.16 11.22
N PRO A 68 5.11 -1.33 10.16
CA PRO A 68 5.41 -1.75 8.80
C PRO A 68 6.88 -2.13 8.63
N MET A 69 7.13 -3.30 8.06
CA MET A 69 8.45 -3.87 7.85
C MET A 69 8.82 -3.87 6.36
N PHE A 70 9.45 -2.79 5.90
CA PHE A 70 9.95 -2.65 4.52
C PHE A 70 11.43 -2.33 4.53
N ALA A 71 12.24 -3.33 4.22
CA ALA A 71 13.69 -3.22 4.14
C ALA A 71 14.17 -2.74 2.76
N GLY A 72 15.44 -2.35 2.66
CA GLY A 72 16.11 -2.10 1.38
C GLY A 72 15.83 -0.77 0.71
N GLY A 73 15.25 0.21 1.41
CA GLY A 73 15.03 1.58 0.90
C GLY A 73 15.70 2.65 1.75
N LYS A 74 15.74 3.90 1.25
CA LYS A 74 16.19 5.06 2.03
C LYS A 74 15.28 5.36 3.22
N SER A 75 14.04 4.87 3.18
CA SER A 75 13.06 4.93 4.27
C SER A 75 12.02 3.84 4.07
N VAL A 76 11.38 3.41 5.17
CA VAL A 76 10.29 2.43 5.15
C VAL A 76 9.17 2.85 4.20
N TYR A 77 8.74 4.13 4.29
CA TYR A 77 7.76 4.69 3.36
C TYR A 77 8.22 4.66 1.91
N GLY A 78 9.46 5.03 1.64
CA GLY A 78 10.01 5.06 0.28
C GLY A 78 9.99 3.66 -0.37
N ARG A 79 10.30 2.62 0.40
CA ARG A 79 10.25 1.24 -0.09
C ARG A 79 8.80 0.79 -0.33
N PHE A 80 7.91 1.01 0.64
CA PHE A 80 6.49 0.73 0.48
C PHE A 80 5.93 1.43 -0.77
N ALA A 81 6.17 2.74 -0.92
CA ALA A 81 5.67 3.51 -2.05
C ALA A 81 6.19 2.99 -3.40
N SER A 82 7.45 2.55 -3.45
CA SER A 82 8.02 1.94 -4.65
C SER A 82 7.31 0.66 -5.05
N LEU A 83 6.93 -0.17 -4.10
CA LEU A 83 6.18 -1.41 -4.33
C LEU A 83 4.72 -1.12 -4.66
N ALA A 84 4.05 -0.29 -3.86
CA ALA A 84 2.65 0.05 -4.02
C ALA A 84 2.35 0.76 -5.35
N ASN A 85 3.27 1.59 -5.86
CA ASN A 85 3.12 2.25 -7.15
C ASN A 85 3.15 1.29 -8.36
N ARG A 86 3.55 0.04 -8.17
CA ARG A 86 3.50 -0.99 -9.21
C ARG A 86 2.13 -1.68 -9.28
N MET A 87 1.32 -1.52 -8.25
CA MET A 87 -0.02 -2.09 -8.22
C MET A 87 -0.97 -1.35 -9.16
N PRO A 88 -1.96 -2.04 -9.72
CA PRO A 88 -3.05 -1.37 -10.40
C PRO A 88 -3.80 -0.48 -9.41
N VAL A 89 -4.12 0.72 -9.84
CA VAL A 89 -4.94 1.66 -9.06
C VAL A 89 -6.35 1.61 -9.59
N VAL A 90 -7.30 1.50 -8.69
CA VAL A 90 -8.70 1.38 -9.00
C VAL A 90 -9.44 2.68 -8.66
N TYR A 91 -10.23 3.15 -9.59
CA TYR A 91 -11.10 4.32 -9.44
C TYR A 91 -12.51 3.88 -9.09
N LEU A 92 -13.04 4.48 -8.05
CA LEU A 92 -14.47 4.47 -7.83
C LEU A 92 -15.03 5.85 -8.14
N PRO A 93 -15.96 5.98 -9.07
CA PRO A 93 -16.69 7.21 -9.24
C PRO A 93 -17.54 7.46 -7.98
N SER A 94 -17.23 8.51 -7.25
CA SER A 94 -18.09 8.97 -6.17
C SER A 94 -18.97 10.09 -6.71
N ARG A 95 -20.29 9.86 -6.80
CA ARG A 95 -21.34 10.87 -7.04
C ARG A 95 -20.97 12.00 -8.02
N GLY A 96 -20.36 11.65 -9.15
CA GLY A 96 -20.04 12.60 -10.21
C GLY A 96 -18.60 13.13 -10.22
N GLU A 97 -17.78 12.81 -9.23
CA GLU A 97 -16.35 13.09 -9.23
C GLU A 97 -15.54 11.79 -9.23
N ASN A 98 -14.47 11.77 -10.01
CA ASN A 98 -13.52 10.66 -9.98
C ASN A 98 -12.72 10.72 -8.68
N SER A 99 -13.01 9.87 -7.73
CA SER A 99 -12.23 9.74 -6.49
C SER A 99 -11.39 8.48 -6.50
N VAL A 100 -10.17 8.58 -5.98
CA VAL A 100 -9.36 7.39 -5.69
C VAL A 100 -9.81 6.83 -4.36
N ALA A 101 -10.22 5.58 -4.38
CA ALA A 101 -10.52 4.86 -3.17
C ALA A 101 -9.35 3.96 -2.77
N SER A 102 -9.10 3.86 -1.49
CA SER A 102 -8.23 2.83 -0.93
C SER A 102 -9.03 1.53 -0.86
N LEU A 103 -8.83 0.67 -1.85
CA LEU A 103 -9.52 -0.60 -1.94
C LEU A 103 -8.63 -1.74 -1.50
N LEU A 104 -9.27 -2.83 -1.10
CA LEU A 104 -8.64 -4.12 -0.94
C LEU A 104 -8.09 -4.58 -2.28
N MET A 105 -6.78 -4.79 -2.37
CA MET A 105 -6.10 -5.12 -3.62
C MET A 105 -5.33 -6.44 -3.47
N PRO A 106 -5.67 -7.48 -4.25
CA PRO A 106 -4.85 -8.68 -4.34
C PRO A 106 -3.40 -8.32 -4.69
N GLY A 107 -2.43 -8.92 -4.00
CA GLY A 107 -1.02 -8.63 -4.22
C GLY A 107 -0.50 -7.31 -3.61
N MET A 108 -1.31 -6.61 -2.80
CA MET A 108 -0.85 -5.41 -2.07
C MET A 108 0.36 -5.78 -1.20
N PRO A 109 1.48 -5.00 -1.25
CA PRO A 109 2.66 -5.28 -0.44
C PRO A 109 2.35 -5.07 1.05
N ILE A 110 2.61 -6.07 1.87
CA ILE A 110 2.42 -6.05 3.33
C ILE A 110 3.76 -5.94 4.04
N SER A 111 4.78 -6.65 3.57
CA SER A 111 6.14 -6.59 4.08
C SER A 111 7.14 -6.82 2.95
N ASP A 112 8.38 -6.36 3.16
CA ASP A 112 9.48 -6.58 2.24
C ASP A 112 10.78 -6.70 3.04
N GLY A 113 11.29 -7.91 3.16
CA GLY A 113 12.43 -8.22 4.00
C GLY A 113 13.36 -9.25 3.39
N VAL A 114 14.28 -9.74 4.22
CA VAL A 114 15.35 -10.65 3.82
C VAL A 114 15.13 -12.10 4.21
N LEU A 115 14.09 -12.37 5.03
CA LEU A 115 13.73 -13.74 5.35
C LEU A 115 13.03 -14.39 4.14
N PRO A 116 13.06 -15.73 4.02
CA PRO A 116 12.36 -16.44 2.95
C PRO A 116 10.88 -16.06 2.88
N ALA A 117 10.38 -15.84 1.68
CA ALA A 117 8.97 -15.63 1.45
C ALA A 117 8.19 -16.91 1.81
N ILE A 118 6.99 -16.74 2.34
CA ILE A 118 6.05 -17.83 2.61
C ILE A 118 5.07 -17.82 1.45
N ASP A 119 5.01 -18.86 0.67
CA ASP A 119 3.93 -19.02 -0.29
C ASP A 119 2.64 -19.23 0.47
N GLN A 120 1.63 -18.44 0.16
CA GLN A 120 0.35 -18.46 0.86
C GLN A 120 -0.81 -18.31 -0.09
N ARG A 121 -1.87 -19.04 0.18
CA ARG A 121 -3.11 -19.00 -0.61
C ARG A 121 -4.31 -19.25 0.27
N LEU A 122 -5.44 -18.76 -0.14
CA LEU A 122 -6.71 -19.11 0.48
C LEU A 122 -7.23 -20.44 -0.09
N GLY A 123 -7.90 -21.20 0.76
CA GLY A 123 -8.47 -22.48 0.45
C GLY A 123 -9.43 -22.91 1.54
N THR A 124 -9.73 -24.21 1.60
CA THR A 124 -10.59 -24.81 2.62
C THR A 124 -9.90 -26.01 3.27
N VAL A 125 -10.23 -26.24 4.53
CA VAL A 125 -9.87 -27.45 5.27
C VAL A 125 -11.17 -27.99 5.87
N GLY A 126 -11.65 -29.07 5.32
CA GLY A 126 -13.04 -29.51 5.56
C GLY A 126 -14.02 -28.46 5.03
N ASP A 127 -14.96 -28.02 5.86
CA ASP A 127 -15.97 -27.02 5.53
C ASP A 127 -15.54 -25.59 5.89
N SER A 128 -14.41 -25.41 6.57
CA SER A 128 -13.92 -24.10 7.01
C SER A 128 -12.92 -23.49 6.05
N GLY A 129 -12.92 -22.17 5.97
CA GLY A 129 -11.90 -21.41 5.24
C GLY A 129 -10.51 -21.59 5.85
N ALA A 130 -9.47 -21.44 5.05
CA ALA A 130 -8.11 -21.55 5.52
C ALA A 130 -7.14 -20.66 4.76
N LEU A 131 -6.14 -20.13 5.47
CA LEU A 131 -4.91 -19.58 4.90
C LEU A 131 -3.87 -20.72 4.89
N LEU A 132 -3.69 -21.33 3.74
CA LEU A 132 -2.71 -22.37 3.50
C LEU A 132 -1.35 -21.73 3.25
N THR A 133 -0.29 -22.28 3.86
CA THR A 133 1.07 -21.75 3.71
C THR A 133 2.06 -22.84 3.28
N SER A 134 3.21 -22.45 2.77
CA SER A 134 4.35 -23.36 2.54
C SER A 134 5.19 -23.60 3.78
N LEU A 135 4.84 -22.99 4.92
CA LEU A 135 5.61 -23.02 6.15
C LEU A 135 5.46 -24.38 6.84
N LYS A 136 6.56 -24.94 7.30
CA LYS A 136 6.59 -26.15 8.16
C LYS A 136 6.91 -25.74 9.59
N ALA A 137 6.48 -26.54 10.55
CA ALA A 137 6.83 -26.30 11.96
C ALA A 137 8.35 -26.25 12.18
N SER A 138 9.13 -27.03 11.42
CA SER A 138 10.59 -27.06 11.46
C SER A 138 11.26 -25.79 10.94
N ASP A 139 10.58 -24.97 10.14
CA ASP A 139 11.11 -23.75 9.55
C ASP A 139 11.08 -22.59 10.55
N ILE A 140 10.26 -22.73 11.60
CA ILE A 140 10.11 -21.72 12.66
C ILE A 140 11.18 -21.93 13.71
N LYS A 141 12.10 -20.98 13.83
CA LYS A 141 13.22 -21.03 14.77
C LYS A 141 12.87 -20.34 16.08
N ARG A 142 13.68 -20.61 17.09
CA ARG A 142 13.56 -19.89 18.37
C ARG A 142 13.78 -18.39 18.15
N GLY A 143 12.83 -17.56 18.57
CA GLY A 143 12.85 -16.11 18.39
C GLY A 143 12.03 -15.65 17.18
N ASP A 144 11.60 -16.56 16.32
CA ASP A 144 10.69 -16.21 15.24
C ASP A 144 9.29 -15.94 15.79
N THR A 145 8.61 -14.99 15.19
CA THR A 145 7.21 -14.67 15.43
C THR A 145 6.46 -14.64 14.11
N LEU A 146 5.21 -15.09 14.15
CA LEU A 146 4.31 -15.01 13.01
C LEU A 146 3.33 -13.87 13.23
N ARG A 147 3.23 -12.95 12.28
CA ARG A 147 2.27 -11.85 12.29
C ARG A 147 1.26 -12.05 11.18
N LEU A 148 0.00 -12.21 11.55
CA LEU A 148 -1.10 -12.24 10.58
C LEU A 148 -1.62 -10.83 10.39
N TYR A 149 -1.37 -10.26 9.23
CA TYR A 149 -1.97 -9.00 8.80
C TYR A 149 -3.34 -9.28 8.19
N THR A 150 -4.31 -8.49 8.59
CA THR A 150 -5.67 -8.51 8.06
C THR A 150 -5.98 -7.14 7.48
N VAL A 151 -6.40 -7.12 6.24
CA VAL A 151 -6.85 -5.92 5.53
C VAL A 151 -8.34 -6.08 5.26
N VAL A 152 -9.13 -5.15 5.74
CA VAL A 152 -10.60 -5.17 5.61
C VAL A 152 -11.03 -4.00 4.75
N GLN A 153 -11.84 -4.26 3.74
CA GLN A 153 -12.54 -3.20 3.03
C GLN A 153 -13.68 -2.69 3.90
N ALA A 154 -13.73 -1.40 4.10
CA ALA A 154 -14.71 -0.73 4.94
C ALA A 154 -15.27 0.50 4.22
N MET A 155 -16.34 1.05 4.77
CA MET A 155 -16.90 2.32 4.33
C MET A 155 -16.58 3.39 5.38
N ASN A 156 -16.16 4.56 4.90
CA ASN A 156 -16.05 5.77 5.71
C ASN A 156 -17.03 6.79 5.15
N GLY A 157 -18.20 6.83 5.74
CA GLY A 157 -19.36 7.47 5.10
C GLY A 157 -19.69 6.78 3.77
N ASP A 158 -19.75 7.54 2.69
CA ASP A 158 -20.03 7.01 1.33
C ASP A 158 -18.77 6.60 0.56
N ALA A 159 -17.58 6.75 1.16
CA ALA A 159 -16.30 6.45 0.51
C ALA A 159 -15.73 5.11 0.96
N PRO A 160 -15.41 4.18 0.05
CA PRO A 160 -14.72 2.96 0.40
C PRO A 160 -13.29 3.26 0.88
N CYS A 161 -12.89 2.57 1.92
CA CYS A 161 -11.53 2.63 2.47
C CYS A 161 -11.08 1.24 2.87
N VAL A 162 -9.80 1.08 3.17
CA VAL A 162 -9.28 -0.14 3.79
C VAL A 162 -8.81 0.17 5.19
N ARG A 163 -8.95 -0.81 6.06
CA ARG A 163 -8.36 -0.80 7.40
C ARG A 163 -7.40 -1.96 7.52
N ILE A 164 -6.24 -1.70 8.11
CA ILE A 164 -5.18 -2.67 8.28
C ILE A 164 -4.97 -2.90 9.78
N SER A 165 -4.88 -4.15 10.16
CA SER A 165 -4.50 -4.55 11.52
C SER A 165 -3.59 -5.77 11.45
N TYR A 166 -2.90 -6.08 12.55
CA TYR A 166 -2.19 -7.34 12.66
C TYR A 166 -2.33 -7.92 14.07
N ARG A 167 -2.15 -9.24 14.16
CA ARG A 167 -1.99 -9.96 15.41
C ARG A 167 -0.83 -10.93 15.31
N THR A 168 -0.24 -11.24 16.45
CA THR A 168 0.72 -12.34 16.55
C THR A 168 -0.04 -13.66 16.55
N VAL A 169 0.49 -14.64 15.84
CA VAL A 169 -0.03 -15.99 15.74
C VAL A 169 0.98 -16.94 16.36
N SER A 170 0.51 -17.82 17.23
CA SER A 170 1.33 -18.92 17.73
C SER A 170 1.25 -20.14 16.82
N VAL A 171 2.30 -20.94 16.78
CA VAL A 171 2.27 -22.22 16.03
C VAL A 171 1.15 -23.13 16.51
N GLY A 172 0.79 -23.07 17.80
CA GLY A 172 -0.31 -23.84 18.37
C GLY A 172 -1.71 -23.46 17.86
N GLU A 173 -1.86 -22.28 17.25
CA GLU A 173 -3.10 -21.85 16.57
C GLU A 173 -3.20 -22.40 15.14
N MET A 174 -2.12 -22.96 14.61
CA MET A 174 -2.05 -23.47 13.26
C MET A 174 -2.28 -24.97 13.23
N VAL A 175 -2.87 -25.44 12.15
CA VAL A 175 -3.15 -26.85 11.89
C VAL A 175 -2.18 -27.33 10.82
N GLU A 176 -1.68 -28.55 10.96
CA GLU A 176 -0.87 -29.16 9.91
C GLU A 176 -1.76 -29.77 8.83
N VAL A 177 -1.55 -29.32 7.59
CA VAL A 177 -2.25 -29.79 6.40
C VAL A 177 -1.21 -30.20 5.37
N GLU A 178 -1.17 -31.46 4.99
CA GLU A 178 -0.19 -31.99 4.02
C GLU A 178 1.28 -31.67 4.38
N GLY A 179 1.62 -31.69 5.67
CA GLY A 179 2.97 -31.38 6.14
C GLY A 179 3.32 -29.89 6.21
N HIS A 180 2.36 -28.99 6.02
CA HIS A 180 2.52 -27.56 6.10
C HIS A 180 1.52 -26.93 7.08
N LEU A 181 1.88 -25.80 7.64
CA LEU A 181 1.04 -25.07 8.59
C LEU A 181 -0.04 -24.26 7.86
N ALA A 182 -1.24 -24.30 8.40
CA ALA A 182 -2.38 -23.52 7.92
C ALA A 182 -3.13 -22.87 9.09
N LEU A 183 -3.66 -21.67 8.86
CA LEU A 183 -4.64 -21.06 9.76
C LEU A 183 -6.04 -21.38 9.25
N VAL A 184 -6.88 -21.96 10.11
CA VAL A 184 -8.24 -22.38 9.77
C VAL A 184 -9.25 -21.50 10.49
N GLY A 185 -10.23 -20.99 9.76
CA GLY A 185 -11.30 -20.15 10.30
C GLY A 185 -12.22 -19.65 9.20
N ASP A 186 -13.49 -19.46 9.52
CA ASP A 186 -14.49 -19.01 8.55
C ASP A 186 -14.25 -17.57 8.06
N GLU A 187 -13.46 -16.79 8.80
CA GLU A 187 -13.01 -15.46 8.34
C GLU A 187 -12.26 -15.51 7.01
N PHE A 188 -11.57 -16.61 6.69
CA PHE A 188 -10.85 -16.77 5.43
C PHE A 188 -11.74 -17.00 4.20
N LEU A 189 -13.05 -17.14 4.41
CA LEU A 189 -14.06 -17.18 3.33
C LEU A 189 -14.57 -15.78 2.96
N ASP A 190 -14.29 -14.77 3.80
CA ASP A 190 -14.80 -13.40 3.60
C ASP A 190 -14.16 -12.75 2.36
N THR A 191 -15.00 -12.31 1.43
CA THR A 191 -14.56 -11.63 0.20
C THR A 191 -14.16 -10.17 0.40
N MET A 192 -14.56 -9.58 1.54
CA MET A 192 -14.21 -8.19 1.90
C MET A 192 -12.94 -8.08 2.73
N ARG A 193 -12.22 -9.18 2.87
CA ARG A 193 -10.96 -9.25 3.62
C ARG A 193 -9.84 -9.84 2.79
N GLY A 194 -8.64 -9.48 3.19
CA GLY A 194 -7.41 -10.11 2.70
C GLY A 194 -6.43 -10.32 3.85
N TRP A 195 -5.51 -11.24 3.66
CA TRP A 195 -4.58 -11.67 4.70
C TRP A 195 -3.16 -11.78 4.16
N ALA A 196 -2.21 -11.63 5.06
CA ALA A 196 -0.82 -11.98 4.81
C ALA A 196 -0.17 -12.45 6.12
N LEU A 197 0.40 -13.63 6.09
CA LEU A 197 1.19 -14.16 7.20
C LEU A 197 2.66 -13.79 6.98
N VAL A 198 3.26 -13.08 7.91
CA VAL A 198 4.64 -12.58 7.84
C VAL A 198 5.46 -13.26 8.92
N LEU A 199 6.57 -13.87 8.54
CA LEU A 199 7.59 -14.35 9.47
C LEU A 199 8.48 -13.19 9.87
N VAL A 200 8.68 -13.00 11.17
CA VAL A 200 9.47 -11.92 11.76
C VAL A 200 10.49 -12.49 12.73
N ASN A 201 11.72 -12.04 12.63
CA ASN A 201 12.81 -12.35 13.56
C ASN A 201 13.59 -11.07 13.82
N ASP A 202 13.43 -10.51 15.01
CA ASP A 202 13.92 -9.19 15.39
C ASP A 202 13.45 -8.09 14.40
N ASP A 203 14.39 -7.46 13.70
CA ASP A 203 14.16 -6.41 12.69
C ASP A 203 14.04 -6.96 11.26
N ARG A 204 14.10 -8.29 11.08
CA ARG A 204 14.02 -8.96 9.78
C ARG A 204 12.62 -9.55 9.58
N CYS A 205 12.14 -9.54 8.34
CA CYS A 205 10.87 -10.14 8.00
C CYS A 205 10.94 -10.87 6.65
N SER A 206 9.94 -11.71 6.40
CA SER A 206 9.70 -12.28 5.08
C SER A 206 9.04 -11.25 4.16
N THR A 207 9.25 -11.37 2.85
CA THR A 207 8.56 -10.55 1.85
C THR A 207 7.18 -11.14 1.59
N GLN A 208 6.12 -10.36 1.86
CA GLN A 208 4.74 -10.84 1.73
C GLN A 208 3.84 -9.84 1.03
N SER A 209 2.90 -10.38 0.29
CA SER A 209 1.80 -9.65 -0.31
C SER A 209 0.45 -10.21 0.14
N LEU A 210 -0.58 -9.37 0.03
CA LEU A 210 -1.93 -9.71 0.43
C LEU A 210 -2.53 -10.79 -0.47
N VAL A 211 -3.12 -11.81 0.14
CA VAL A 211 -4.00 -12.77 -0.53
C VAL A 211 -5.45 -12.49 -0.15
N THR A 212 -6.36 -12.68 -1.09
CA THR A 212 -7.79 -12.39 -0.93
C THR A 212 -8.62 -13.33 -1.80
N ASN A 213 -9.83 -13.64 -1.35
CA ASN A 213 -10.84 -14.32 -2.16
C ASN A 213 -11.48 -13.39 -3.20
N SER A 214 -11.35 -12.08 -3.01
CA SER A 214 -11.97 -11.08 -3.89
C SER A 214 -11.28 -11.01 -5.24
N THR A 215 -12.07 -10.92 -6.26
CA THR A 215 -11.65 -10.44 -7.58
C THR A 215 -11.83 -8.93 -7.67
N TYR A 216 -11.21 -8.28 -8.66
CA TYR A 216 -11.45 -6.85 -8.88
C TYR A 216 -12.92 -6.53 -9.14
N TYR A 217 -13.64 -7.46 -9.76
CA TYR A 217 -15.07 -7.32 -10.01
C TYR A 217 -15.87 -7.27 -8.72
N GLU A 218 -15.59 -8.15 -7.76
CA GLU A 218 -16.28 -8.23 -6.48
C GLU A 218 -16.02 -7.03 -5.57
N LEU A 219 -14.91 -6.30 -5.79
CA LEU A 219 -14.58 -5.09 -5.03
C LEU A 219 -15.45 -3.88 -5.42
N PHE A 220 -16.19 -3.95 -6.53
CA PHE A 220 -17.04 -2.86 -7.01
C PHE A 220 -18.51 -3.15 -6.80
N THR A 221 -19.26 -2.11 -6.52
CA THR A 221 -20.71 -2.22 -6.33
C THR A 221 -21.47 -2.51 -7.62
N THR A 222 -20.85 -2.20 -8.78
CA THR A 222 -21.46 -2.42 -10.10
C THR A 222 -20.37 -2.69 -11.16
N GLU A 223 -20.73 -3.49 -12.17
CA GLU A 223 -19.89 -3.72 -13.35
C GLU A 223 -19.50 -2.42 -14.06
N LYS A 224 -20.42 -1.46 -14.12
CA LYS A 224 -20.17 -0.15 -14.70
C LYS A 224 -19.03 0.58 -13.98
N ALA A 225 -19.03 0.59 -12.65
CA ALA A 225 -17.98 1.22 -11.85
C ALA A 225 -16.61 0.56 -12.10
N MET A 226 -16.59 -0.78 -12.19
CA MET A 226 -15.38 -1.52 -12.55
C MET A 226 -14.86 -1.15 -13.93
N LEU A 227 -15.71 -1.15 -14.95
CA LEU A 227 -15.32 -0.84 -16.33
C LEU A 227 -14.84 0.60 -16.49
N GLU A 228 -15.46 1.56 -15.79
CA GLU A 228 -15.00 2.95 -15.75
C GLU A 228 -13.61 3.06 -15.11
N SER A 229 -13.40 2.33 -14.03
CA SER A 229 -12.13 2.24 -13.34
C SER A 229 -11.03 1.70 -14.27
N VAL A 230 -11.27 0.59 -14.95
CA VAL A 230 -10.37 -0.02 -15.92
C VAL A 230 -10.02 0.96 -17.05
N LYS A 231 -10.99 1.66 -17.61
CA LYS A 231 -10.76 2.67 -18.67
C LYS A 231 -9.88 3.81 -18.18
N THR A 232 -10.06 4.25 -16.95
CA THR A 232 -9.35 5.39 -16.38
C THR A 232 -7.89 5.09 -16.08
N TYR A 233 -7.54 3.85 -15.77
CA TYR A 233 -6.18 3.44 -15.38
C TYR A 233 -5.42 2.59 -16.39
N GLY A 234 -5.88 2.53 -17.62
CA GLY A 234 -5.20 1.80 -18.67
C GLY A 234 -5.39 0.29 -18.62
N GLY A 235 -6.39 -0.13 -17.90
CA GLY A 235 -6.80 -1.51 -17.81
C GLY A 235 -6.08 -2.28 -16.69
N LEU A 236 -6.82 -3.17 -16.09
CA LEU A 236 -6.22 -4.32 -15.43
C LEU A 236 -5.55 -5.10 -16.56
N SER A 237 -4.22 -5.05 -16.63
CA SER A 237 -3.48 -5.84 -17.63
C SER A 237 -3.95 -7.28 -17.51
N LYS A 238 -4.35 -7.82 -18.65
CA LYS A 238 -4.73 -9.21 -18.82
C LYS A 238 -3.63 -10.13 -18.34
#